data_c3f362b09c2e70a33db1ef2879effa23
#
_entry.id   c3f362b09c2e70a33db1ef2879effa23
#
_cell.length_a   1.000
_cell.length_b   1.000
_cell.length_c   1.000
_cell.angle_alpha   90.00
_cell.angle_beta   90.00
_cell.angle_gamma   90.00
#
_symmetry.space_group_name_H-M   'P 1'
#
loop_
_entity.id
_entity.type
_entity.pdbx_description
1 polymer ?
#
loop_
_entity_poly.entity_id
_entity_poly.type
_entity_poly.pdbx_seq_one_letter_code
_entity_poly.pdbx_strand_id
1 'polypeptide(L)'
;MPTTATIRTFWDDQLAHLPTPTVSATPVHGLTDTVSIDDVTFTGAHGDPIRGWFTHPTNSPTRGVVVEYLGYGRGRGKPFERLWWAAAGFAHLLMDTRGQGSQYGTGGDTPDPHGSSPHVPGFLTQGADAPKNLYYVRLILDAVAAVSAAEKLSGHNRHHVFLSGNSQGAGIALAVSGLLPGLGGVMANVPLLCDIEQSVESASDGPYLEARTYAATHRERVDALFDTLAHIDVVNLVPRSTTPALVSYGLADTLCPVAGVRAMVDAYGSDTGHDVPVEVVEYRFNGHDGGDATQLEKQLRWLRERTRA
;
A
#
# COMPACT_ATOMS: atom_id res chain seq x y z
N MET A 1 1.99 -21.69 12.04
CA MET A 1 1.64 -20.26 11.88
C MET A 1 2.07 -19.46 13.10
N PRO A 2 2.71 -18.31 12.96
CA PRO A 2 3.03 -17.43 14.07
C PRO A 2 1.74 -16.91 14.73
N THR A 3 1.82 -16.62 16.02
CA THR A 3 0.68 -16.02 16.73
C THR A 3 0.56 -14.53 16.38
N THR A 4 -0.64 -13.96 16.55
CA THR A 4 -0.86 -12.50 16.42
C THR A 4 0.11 -11.69 17.29
N ALA A 5 0.42 -12.18 18.50
CA ALA A 5 1.39 -11.55 19.39
C ALA A 5 2.81 -11.56 18.81
N THR A 6 3.23 -12.63 18.17
CA THR A 6 4.54 -12.74 17.51
C THR A 6 4.66 -11.74 16.36
N ILE A 7 3.62 -11.67 15.50
CA ILE A 7 3.59 -10.73 14.37
C ILE A 7 3.60 -9.28 14.88
N ARG A 8 2.86 -8.98 15.93
CA ARG A 8 2.83 -7.66 16.57
C ARG A 8 4.20 -7.25 17.07
N THR A 9 4.87 -8.11 17.85
CA THR A 9 6.21 -7.83 18.38
C THR A 9 7.21 -7.62 17.25
N PHE A 10 7.14 -8.39 16.18
CA PHE A 10 7.98 -8.21 15.00
C PHE A 10 7.82 -6.80 14.40
N TRP A 11 6.59 -6.36 14.16
CA TRP A 11 6.34 -5.04 13.56
C TRP A 11 6.68 -3.89 14.50
N ASP A 12 6.41 -4.02 15.81
CA ASP A 12 6.80 -3.01 16.80
C ASP A 12 8.33 -2.83 16.82
N ASP A 13 9.11 -3.93 16.69
CA ASP A 13 10.56 -3.88 16.54
C ASP A 13 11.00 -3.22 15.23
N GLN A 14 10.41 -3.61 14.09
CA GLN A 14 10.73 -3.01 12.80
C GLN A 14 10.46 -1.50 12.77
N LEU A 15 9.34 -1.07 13.33
CA LEU A 15 8.97 0.35 13.41
C LEU A 15 9.89 1.15 14.33
N ALA A 16 10.33 0.56 15.44
CA ALA A 16 11.28 1.20 16.37
C ALA A 16 12.65 1.48 15.72
N HIS A 17 13.04 0.68 14.74
CA HIS A 17 14.30 0.84 14.01
C HIS A 17 14.16 1.64 12.69
N LEU A 18 12.94 2.03 12.32
CA LEU A 18 12.74 2.83 11.11
C LEU A 18 13.29 4.26 11.33
N PRO A 19 14.23 4.74 10.50
CA PRO A 19 14.78 6.07 10.65
C PRO A 19 13.70 7.15 10.43
N THR A 20 13.81 8.25 11.14
CA THR A 20 12.97 9.42 10.87
C THR A 20 13.27 9.93 9.46
N PRO A 21 12.31 10.01 8.54
CA PRO A 21 12.57 10.38 7.16
C PRO A 21 13.15 11.80 7.05
N THR A 22 14.25 11.95 6.33
CA THR A 22 14.62 13.24 5.72
C THR A 22 13.87 13.34 4.40
N VAL A 23 13.53 14.56 3.99
CA VAL A 23 12.77 14.81 2.76
C VAL A 23 13.43 15.90 1.97
N SER A 24 13.63 15.70 0.68
CA SER A 24 14.02 16.73 -0.29
C SER A 24 12.97 16.79 -1.41
N ALA A 25 12.72 17.99 -1.91
CA ALA A 25 11.78 18.25 -3.00
C ALA A 25 12.41 19.22 -4.01
N THR A 26 12.26 18.91 -5.29
CA THR A 26 12.75 19.74 -6.40
C THR A 26 11.59 20.04 -7.34
N PRO A 27 11.23 21.32 -7.57
CA PRO A 27 10.13 21.68 -8.44
C PRO A 27 10.30 21.20 -9.88
N VAL A 28 9.23 20.68 -10.46
CA VAL A 28 9.11 20.33 -11.89
C VAL A 28 8.25 21.37 -12.57
N HIS A 29 8.86 22.12 -13.51
CA HIS A 29 8.21 23.25 -14.18
C HIS A 29 7.70 22.90 -15.57
N GLY A 30 6.77 23.71 -16.07
CA GLY A 30 6.35 23.73 -17.49
C GLY A 30 5.35 22.64 -17.89
N LEU A 31 4.74 21.91 -16.94
CA LEU A 31 3.75 20.89 -17.25
C LEU A 31 2.30 21.38 -17.06
N THR A 32 2.04 22.25 -16.08
CA THR A 32 0.72 22.75 -15.74
C THR A 32 0.81 24.03 -14.91
N ASP A 33 -0.20 24.89 -14.99
CA ASP A 33 -0.29 26.15 -14.22
C ASP A 33 -1.16 26.01 -12.98
N THR A 34 -1.96 24.94 -12.87
CA THR A 34 -2.95 24.75 -11.81
C THR A 34 -2.53 23.79 -10.71
N VAL A 35 -1.50 22.97 -10.95
CA VAL A 35 -0.95 22.00 -10.00
C VAL A 35 0.55 22.18 -9.92
N SER A 36 1.07 22.38 -8.72
CA SER A 36 2.52 22.27 -8.43
C SER A 36 2.93 20.83 -8.37
N ILE A 37 4.10 20.52 -8.92
CA ILE A 37 4.67 19.16 -8.96
C ILE A 37 6.11 19.23 -8.48
N ASP A 38 6.47 18.40 -7.52
CA ASP A 38 7.84 18.26 -7.03
C ASP A 38 8.33 16.82 -7.20
N ASP A 39 9.58 16.68 -7.67
CA ASP A 39 10.34 15.44 -7.59
C ASP A 39 10.88 15.29 -6.16
N VAL A 40 10.40 14.26 -5.46
CA VAL A 40 10.65 14.05 -4.05
C VAL A 40 11.55 12.85 -3.84
N THR A 41 12.47 12.99 -2.86
CA THR A 41 13.21 11.86 -2.28
C THR A 41 13.05 11.91 -0.75
N PHE A 42 12.73 10.79 -0.15
CA PHE A 42 12.67 10.65 1.31
C PHE A 42 13.38 9.38 1.77
N THR A 43 13.78 9.36 3.06
CA THR A 43 14.45 8.21 3.67
C THR A 43 13.43 7.14 4.01
N GLY A 44 13.59 5.93 3.46
CA GLY A 44 12.79 4.74 3.74
C GLY A 44 13.48 3.75 4.66
N ALA A 45 13.09 2.48 4.53
CA ALA A 45 13.69 1.35 5.24
C ALA A 45 15.23 1.32 5.06
N HIS A 46 15.94 0.95 6.10
CA HIS A 46 17.42 0.87 6.13
C HIS A 46 18.16 2.18 5.79
N GLY A 47 17.46 3.31 5.70
CA GLY A 47 18.05 4.58 5.28
C GLY A 47 18.11 4.78 3.77
N ASP A 48 17.51 3.88 2.99
CA ASP A 48 17.50 3.95 1.53
C ASP A 48 16.70 5.14 1.00
N PRO A 49 17.13 5.77 -0.11
CA PRO A 49 16.38 6.84 -0.74
C PRO A 49 15.18 6.28 -1.52
N ILE A 50 13.98 6.71 -1.17
CA ILE A 50 12.74 6.40 -1.87
C ILE A 50 12.31 7.63 -2.67
N ARG A 51 12.01 7.43 -3.96
CA ARG A 51 11.54 8.49 -4.85
C ARG A 51 10.03 8.63 -4.79
N GLY A 52 9.52 9.79 -5.18
CA GLY A 52 8.09 10.04 -5.28
C GLY A 52 7.77 11.28 -6.11
N TRP A 53 6.49 11.47 -6.41
CA TRP A 53 5.96 12.74 -6.91
C TRP A 53 5.08 13.36 -5.84
N PHE A 54 5.33 14.62 -5.50
CA PHE A 54 4.45 15.38 -4.63
C PHE A 54 3.72 16.42 -5.45
N THR A 55 2.38 16.41 -5.40
CA THR A 55 1.55 17.33 -6.18
C THR A 55 0.53 18.03 -5.29
N HIS A 56 0.23 19.30 -5.56
CA HIS A 56 -0.79 20.06 -4.84
C HIS A 56 -1.35 21.19 -5.71
N PRO A 57 -2.56 21.71 -5.43
CA PRO A 57 -3.09 22.88 -6.12
C PRO A 57 -2.17 24.09 -5.95
N THR A 58 -1.95 24.87 -7.03
CA THR A 58 -1.05 26.05 -6.99
C THR A 58 -1.65 27.21 -6.17
N ASN A 59 -2.98 27.43 -6.26
CA ASN A 59 -3.62 28.67 -5.81
C ASN A 59 -4.67 28.48 -4.70
N SER A 60 -4.66 27.35 -4.02
CA SER A 60 -5.61 27.09 -2.92
C SER A 60 -5.01 26.19 -1.83
N PRO A 61 -5.42 26.40 -0.57
CA PRO A 61 -5.02 25.49 0.50
C PRO A 61 -5.57 24.08 0.23
N THR A 62 -4.81 23.08 0.65
CA THR A 62 -5.21 21.67 0.54
C THR A 62 -6.11 21.25 1.71
N ARG A 63 -7.04 20.33 1.44
CA ARG A 63 -7.98 19.77 2.44
C ARG A 63 -7.35 18.66 3.30
N GLY A 64 -6.24 18.12 2.85
CA GLY A 64 -5.51 16.99 3.42
C GLY A 64 -4.51 16.50 2.39
N VAL A 65 -3.83 15.41 2.70
CA VAL A 65 -2.87 14.76 1.80
C VAL A 65 -3.24 13.29 1.57
N VAL A 66 -3.20 12.88 0.32
CA VAL A 66 -3.34 11.47 -0.07
C VAL A 66 -1.94 10.90 -0.30
N VAL A 67 -1.59 9.81 0.38
CA VAL A 67 -0.41 9.00 0.08
C VAL A 67 -0.86 7.82 -0.76
N GLU A 68 -0.35 7.71 -1.97
CA GLU A 68 -0.73 6.66 -2.91
C GLU A 68 0.40 5.66 -3.10
N TYR A 69 0.08 4.37 -2.97
CA TYR A 69 0.97 3.24 -3.21
C TYR A 69 0.57 2.51 -4.48
N LEU A 70 1.56 1.98 -5.18
CA LEU A 70 1.40 1.46 -6.55
C LEU A 70 1.11 -0.04 -6.58
N GLY A 71 0.42 -0.47 -7.62
CA GLY A 71 0.20 -1.88 -7.95
C GLY A 71 1.51 -2.60 -8.32
N TYR A 72 1.45 -3.93 -8.28
CA TYR A 72 2.58 -4.82 -8.57
C TYR A 72 3.20 -4.54 -9.95
N GLY A 73 4.53 -4.47 -9.99
CA GLY A 73 5.30 -4.23 -11.21
C GLY A 73 5.29 -2.78 -11.72
N ARG A 74 4.63 -1.85 -11.02
CA ARG A 74 4.56 -0.43 -11.39
C ARG A 74 5.57 0.39 -10.63
N GLY A 75 6.11 1.43 -11.28
CA GLY A 75 6.85 2.52 -10.67
C GLY A 75 6.08 3.85 -10.76
N ARG A 76 6.65 4.91 -10.21
CA ARG A 76 6.02 6.24 -10.09
C ARG A 76 5.67 6.92 -11.43
N GLY A 77 6.22 6.42 -12.54
CA GLY A 77 5.96 6.94 -13.87
C GLY A 77 6.36 8.39 -14.06
N LYS A 78 5.60 9.09 -14.91
CA LYS A 78 5.84 10.50 -15.24
C LYS A 78 5.04 11.43 -14.32
N PRO A 79 5.55 12.64 -14.05
CA PRO A 79 4.96 13.55 -13.05
C PRO A 79 3.52 13.99 -13.37
N PHE A 80 3.09 13.93 -14.62
CA PHE A 80 1.76 14.37 -15.04
C PHE A 80 0.68 13.26 -15.03
N GLU A 81 1.02 12.02 -14.74
CA GLU A 81 0.09 10.89 -14.92
C GLU A 81 -1.04 10.83 -13.88
N ARG A 82 -0.88 11.41 -12.68
CA ARG A 82 -1.80 11.22 -11.54
C ARG A 82 -2.13 12.53 -10.84
N LEU A 83 -2.82 13.44 -11.54
CA LEU A 83 -3.14 14.76 -11.01
C LEU A 83 -4.56 14.90 -10.41
N TRP A 84 -5.37 13.84 -10.40
CA TRP A 84 -6.77 13.90 -9.96
C TRP A 84 -6.93 14.28 -8.48
N TRP A 85 -6.01 13.87 -7.58
CA TRP A 85 -6.09 14.28 -6.18
C TRP A 85 -5.82 15.77 -6.02
N ALA A 86 -4.80 16.29 -6.68
CA ALA A 86 -4.48 17.71 -6.67
C ALA A 86 -5.59 18.54 -7.34
N ALA A 87 -6.13 18.07 -8.46
CA ALA A 87 -7.29 18.70 -9.12
C ALA A 87 -8.55 18.72 -8.23
N ALA A 88 -8.68 17.74 -7.32
CA ALA A 88 -9.78 17.68 -6.35
C ALA A 88 -9.54 18.52 -5.08
N GLY A 89 -8.37 19.17 -4.94
CA GLY A 89 -8.04 20.05 -3.81
C GLY A 89 -7.29 19.37 -2.66
N PHE A 90 -6.64 18.24 -2.91
CA PHE A 90 -5.77 17.54 -1.94
C PHE A 90 -4.31 17.68 -2.34
N ALA A 91 -3.40 17.67 -1.36
CA ALA A 91 -2.02 17.33 -1.65
C ALA A 91 -1.94 15.83 -1.95
N HIS A 92 -0.95 15.41 -2.72
CA HIS A 92 -0.77 14.00 -3.06
C HIS A 92 0.71 13.64 -3.07
N LEU A 93 1.08 12.59 -2.37
CA LEU A 93 2.39 11.95 -2.43
C LEU A 93 2.22 10.57 -3.09
N LEU A 94 2.69 10.43 -4.32
CA LEU A 94 2.84 9.14 -4.98
C LEU A 94 4.20 8.55 -4.62
N MET A 95 4.22 7.45 -3.86
CA MET A 95 5.45 6.73 -3.52
C MET A 95 5.85 5.82 -4.68
N ASP A 96 7.11 5.91 -5.10
CA ASP A 96 7.70 4.93 -6.00
C ASP A 96 7.93 3.58 -5.31
N THR A 97 7.85 2.50 -6.05
CA THR A 97 7.99 1.15 -5.50
C THR A 97 9.43 0.66 -5.69
N ARG A 98 10.18 0.51 -4.59
CA ARG A 98 11.57 -0.01 -4.65
C ARG A 98 11.68 -1.26 -5.52
N GLY A 99 12.67 -1.28 -6.42
CA GLY A 99 12.99 -2.45 -7.26
C GLY A 99 11.94 -2.83 -8.29
N GLN A 100 10.82 -2.09 -8.40
CA GLN A 100 9.77 -2.33 -9.39
C GLN A 100 9.74 -1.24 -10.48
N GLY A 101 8.79 -1.32 -11.40
CA GLY A 101 8.59 -0.31 -12.46
C GLY A 101 8.97 -0.78 -13.87
N SER A 102 9.24 -2.09 -14.06
CA SER A 102 9.65 -2.62 -15.37
C SER A 102 8.58 -3.46 -16.08
N GLN A 103 7.41 -3.67 -15.44
CA GLN A 103 6.36 -4.50 -16.01
C GLN A 103 5.21 -3.67 -16.59
N TYR A 104 4.84 -2.59 -15.91
CA TYR A 104 3.68 -1.78 -16.28
C TYR A 104 3.96 -0.28 -16.09
N GLY A 105 3.29 0.54 -16.92
CA GLY A 105 3.39 1.99 -16.84
C GLY A 105 4.67 2.53 -17.49
N THR A 106 5.19 3.63 -16.97
CA THR A 106 6.27 4.43 -17.58
C THR A 106 7.55 4.47 -16.75
N GLY A 107 7.74 3.47 -15.90
CA GLY A 107 8.98 3.27 -15.16
C GLY A 107 8.94 3.63 -13.68
N GLY A 108 10.03 3.30 -12.99
CA GLY A 108 10.32 3.64 -11.60
C GLY A 108 11.78 4.03 -11.46
N ASP A 109 12.12 4.73 -10.37
CA ASP A 109 13.45 5.31 -10.14
C ASP A 109 14.03 4.94 -8.77
N THR A 110 13.38 4.03 -8.03
CA THR A 110 13.84 3.59 -6.71
C THR A 110 14.44 2.19 -6.81
N PRO A 111 15.77 2.02 -6.70
CA PRO A 111 16.37 0.69 -6.65
C PRO A 111 16.08 -0.01 -5.31
N ASP A 112 16.14 -1.34 -5.29
CA ASP A 112 16.23 -2.13 -4.06
C ASP A 112 17.63 -2.74 -3.93
N PRO A 113 18.52 -2.19 -3.09
CA PRO A 113 19.88 -2.72 -2.90
C PRO A 113 19.90 -3.99 -2.04
N HIS A 114 18.78 -4.38 -1.46
CA HIS A 114 18.66 -5.52 -0.55
C HIS A 114 18.00 -6.71 -1.25
N GLY A 115 18.74 -7.44 -2.05
CA GLY A 115 18.30 -8.72 -2.58
C GLY A 115 18.92 -9.86 -1.78
N SER A 116 18.16 -10.84 -1.33
CA SER A 116 18.72 -11.99 -0.61
C SER A 116 17.90 -13.25 -0.80
N SER A 117 18.57 -14.39 -0.72
CA SER A 117 18.02 -15.74 -0.62
C SER A 117 17.39 -16.33 -1.88
N PRO A 118 17.28 -17.65 -1.96
CA PRO A 118 16.57 -18.32 -3.03
C PRO A 118 15.10 -17.90 -3.08
N HIS A 119 14.64 -17.47 -4.24
CA HIS A 119 13.25 -17.09 -4.51
C HIS A 119 12.90 -17.47 -5.96
N VAL A 120 11.62 -17.54 -6.29
CA VAL A 120 11.16 -17.57 -7.69
C VAL A 120 11.20 -16.15 -8.28
N PRO A 121 11.20 -15.99 -9.61
CA PRO A 121 11.07 -14.68 -10.23
C PRO A 121 9.81 -13.97 -9.74
N GLY A 122 10.00 -12.80 -9.07
CA GLY A 122 8.94 -11.99 -8.48
C GLY A 122 9.23 -11.55 -7.05
N PHE A 123 8.36 -10.70 -6.51
CA PHE A 123 8.61 -10.04 -5.24
C PHE A 123 7.95 -10.71 -4.03
N LEU A 124 6.92 -11.54 -4.24
CA LEU A 124 6.18 -12.15 -3.14
C LEU A 124 7.02 -13.17 -2.35
N THR A 125 7.95 -13.86 -3.02
CA THR A 125 8.83 -14.85 -2.39
C THR A 125 10.25 -14.35 -2.15
N GLN A 126 10.56 -13.12 -2.55
CA GLN A 126 11.90 -12.56 -2.35
C GLN A 126 12.18 -12.37 -0.86
N GLY A 127 13.21 -13.08 -0.36
CA GLY A 127 13.58 -13.07 1.05
C GLY A 127 12.70 -13.95 1.96
N ALA A 128 11.93 -14.89 1.39
CA ALA A 128 10.98 -15.75 2.12
C ALA A 128 11.63 -16.80 3.04
N ASP A 129 12.95 -16.74 3.25
CA ASP A 129 13.69 -17.54 4.23
C ASP A 129 13.52 -17.05 5.67
N ALA A 130 13.23 -15.76 5.87
CA ALA A 130 12.94 -15.18 7.17
C ALA A 130 12.14 -13.88 7.05
N PRO A 131 11.23 -13.57 8.01
CA PRO A 131 10.40 -12.36 7.94
C PRO A 131 11.18 -11.07 7.72
N LYS A 132 12.32 -10.88 8.41
CA LYS A 132 13.16 -9.69 8.29
C LYS A 132 13.80 -9.50 6.90
N ASN A 133 13.88 -10.56 6.10
CA ASN A 133 14.47 -10.55 4.76
C ASN A 133 13.43 -10.29 3.67
N LEU A 134 12.12 -10.41 4.00
CA LEU A 134 11.05 -10.23 3.03
C LEU A 134 11.13 -8.85 2.36
N TYR A 135 11.03 -8.86 1.04
CA TYR A 135 10.90 -7.65 0.24
C TYR A 135 9.74 -6.78 0.71
N TYR A 136 8.58 -7.38 0.95
CA TYR A 136 7.37 -6.66 1.38
C TYR A 136 7.50 -6.02 2.76
N VAL A 137 8.32 -6.55 3.67
CA VAL A 137 8.59 -5.88 4.95
C VAL A 137 9.29 -4.55 4.71
N ARG A 138 10.31 -4.52 3.84
CA ARG A 138 11.00 -3.27 3.46
C ARG A 138 10.04 -2.29 2.77
N LEU A 139 9.21 -2.79 1.86
CA LEU A 139 8.25 -1.96 1.12
C LEU A 139 7.16 -1.37 2.03
N ILE A 140 6.66 -2.11 3.00
CA ILE A 140 5.70 -1.61 4.00
C ILE A 140 6.37 -0.57 4.91
N LEU A 141 7.63 -0.76 5.31
CA LEU A 141 8.38 0.25 6.06
C LEU A 141 8.59 1.54 5.28
N ASP A 142 8.87 1.46 3.96
CA ASP A 142 8.90 2.64 3.09
C ASP A 142 7.56 3.36 3.07
N ALA A 143 6.48 2.59 3.01
CA ALA A 143 5.12 3.14 3.00
C ALA A 143 4.77 3.84 4.32
N VAL A 144 5.24 3.33 5.45
CA VAL A 144 5.16 4.02 6.76
C VAL A 144 5.97 5.32 6.75
N ALA A 145 7.20 5.29 6.21
CA ALA A 145 8.04 6.48 6.07
C ALA A 145 7.40 7.54 5.14
N ALA A 146 6.71 7.10 4.07
CA ALA A 146 5.97 7.99 3.16
C ALA A 146 4.87 8.79 3.86
N VAL A 147 4.19 8.23 4.88
CA VAL A 147 3.22 8.96 5.71
C VAL A 147 3.89 10.14 6.41
N SER A 148 5.02 9.91 7.05
CA SER A 148 5.77 10.99 7.73
C SER A 148 6.36 12.01 6.75
N ALA A 149 6.74 11.57 5.54
CA ALA A 149 7.18 12.47 4.47
C ALA A 149 6.03 13.35 3.98
N ALA A 150 4.82 12.78 3.82
CA ALA A 150 3.62 13.51 3.40
C ALA A 150 3.20 14.55 4.46
N GLU A 151 3.27 14.22 5.76
CA GLU A 151 3.04 15.18 6.85
C GLU A 151 4.00 16.39 6.74
N LYS A 152 5.29 16.13 6.50
CA LYS A 152 6.30 17.19 6.36
C LYS A 152 6.10 18.06 5.11
N LEU A 153 5.81 17.45 3.97
CA LEU A 153 5.64 18.14 2.69
C LEU A 153 4.36 18.98 2.65
N SER A 154 3.27 18.47 3.21
CA SER A 154 1.96 19.10 3.14
C SER A 154 1.68 20.05 4.30
N GLY A 155 2.37 19.90 5.43
CA GLY A 155 2.08 20.60 6.69
C GLY A 155 0.82 20.10 7.41
N HIS A 156 0.16 19.06 6.89
CA HIS A 156 -0.97 18.43 7.53
C HIS A 156 -0.55 17.49 8.66
N ASN A 157 -1.37 17.39 9.70
CA ASN A 157 -1.21 16.36 10.73
C ASN A 157 -1.79 15.02 10.25
N ARG A 158 -1.50 13.94 10.96
CA ARG A 158 -1.86 12.57 10.58
C ARG A 158 -3.36 12.35 10.35
N HIS A 159 -4.24 13.04 11.06
CA HIS A 159 -5.69 12.94 10.87
C HIS A 159 -6.17 13.47 9.51
N HIS A 160 -5.32 14.20 8.81
CA HIS A 160 -5.57 14.66 7.44
C HIS A 160 -4.73 13.92 6.41
N VAL A 161 -4.07 12.81 6.80
CA VAL A 161 -3.39 11.90 5.87
C VAL A 161 -4.33 10.75 5.54
N PHE A 162 -4.58 10.57 4.25
CA PHE A 162 -5.40 9.49 3.68
C PHE A 162 -4.52 8.57 2.85
N LEU A 163 -4.71 7.27 2.98
CA LEU A 163 -3.98 6.28 2.19
C LEU A 163 -4.81 5.85 1.00
N SER A 164 -4.17 5.59 -0.13
CA SER A 164 -4.82 5.06 -1.31
C SER A 164 -3.95 4.04 -2.01
N GLY A 165 -4.56 3.04 -2.61
CA GLY A 165 -3.85 2.09 -3.45
C GLY A 165 -4.76 1.15 -4.21
N ASN A 166 -4.16 0.50 -5.21
CA ASN A 166 -4.81 -0.51 -6.01
C ASN A 166 -3.96 -1.78 -5.98
N SER A 167 -4.56 -2.95 -5.82
CA SER A 167 -3.88 -4.24 -5.81
C SER A 167 -2.79 -4.31 -4.72
N GLN A 168 -1.52 -4.48 -5.07
CA GLN A 168 -0.40 -4.39 -4.15
C GLN A 168 -0.46 -3.09 -3.32
N GLY A 169 -0.72 -1.96 -3.96
CA GLY A 169 -0.80 -0.68 -3.27
C GLY A 169 -1.92 -0.63 -2.24
N ALA A 170 -3.05 -1.29 -2.50
CA ALA A 170 -4.15 -1.41 -1.55
C ALA A 170 -3.78 -2.29 -0.34
N GLY A 171 -3.12 -3.42 -0.57
CA GLY A 171 -2.59 -4.26 0.52
C GLY A 171 -1.60 -3.51 1.40
N ILE A 172 -0.69 -2.72 0.79
CA ILE A 172 0.25 -1.85 1.51
C ILE A 172 -0.49 -0.78 2.32
N ALA A 173 -1.49 -0.10 1.73
CA ALA A 173 -2.29 0.92 2.43
C ALA A 173 -3.01 0.34 3.67
N LEU A 174 -3.58 -0.84 3.53
CA LEU A 174 -4.21 -1.57 4.64
C LEU A 174 -3.20 -1.98 5.71
N ALA A 175 -2.04 -2.52 5.32
CA ALA A 175 -0.97 -2.85 6.25
C ALA A 175 -0.54 -1.61 7.07
N VAL A 176 -0.30 -0.48 6.40
CA VAL A 176 0.06 0.79 7.07
C VAL A 176 -1.04 1.24 8.01
N SER A 177 -2.34 1.10 7.65
CA SER A 177 -3.45 1.48 8.52
C SER A 177 -3.53 0.65 9.81
N GLY A 178 -3.09 -0.61 9.77
CA GLY A 178 -2.97 -1.48 10.94
C GLY A 178 -1.73 -1.20 11.80
N LEU A 179 -0.70 -0.58 11.20
CA LEU A 179 0.57 -0.28 11.87
C LEU A 179 0.62 1.15 12.45
N LEU A 180 -0.08 2.11 11.82
CA LEU A 180 -0.08 3.52 12.23
C LEU A 180 -1.48 3.97 12.66
N PRO A 181 -1.66 4.37 13.91
CA PRO A 181 -2.93 4.97 14.35
C PRO A 181 -3.07 6.42 13.89
N GLY A 182 -4.32 6.90 13.90
CA GLY A 182 -4.64 8.32 13.73
C GLY A 182 -4.67 8.82 12.29
N LEU A 183 -4.67 7.94 11.30
CA LEU A 183 -4.88 8.30 9.89
C LEU A 183 -6.32 8.75 9.63
N GLY A 184 -6.52 9.66 8.67
CA GLY A 184 -7.83 10.17 8.28
C GLY A 184 -8.70 9.15 7.56
N GLY A 185 -8.09 8.21 6.84
CA GLY A 185 -8.80 7.14 6.15
C GLY A 185 -7.92 6.32 5.21
N VAL A 186 -8.41 5.16 4.80
CA VAL A 186 -7.76 4.29 3.80
C VAL A 186 -8.74 3.93 2.69
N MET A 187 -8.32 4.05 1.44
CA MET A 187 -9.05 3.69 0.23
C MET A 187 -8.31 2.58 -0.49
N ALA A 188 -8.84 1.35 -0.39
CA ALA A 188 -8.20 0.15 -0.89
C ALA A 188 -9.03 -0.51 -1.99
N ASN A 189 -8.50 -0.55 -3.22
CA ASN A 189 -9.16 -1.19 -4.35
C ASN A 189 -8.49 -2.52 -4.67
N VAL A 190 -9.28 -3.59 -4.81
CA VAL A 190 -8.84 -4.96 -5.15
C VAL A 190 -7.56 -5.38 -4.41
N PRO A 191 -7.54 -5.35 -3.06
CA PRO A 191 -6.30 -5.46 -2.31
C PRO A 191 -5.62 -6.82 -2.44
N LEU A 192 -4.31 -6.80 -2.71
CA LEU A 192 -3.40 -7.93 -2.60
C LEU A 192 -3.00 -8.13 -1.11
N LEU A 193 -2.34 -9.22 -0.79
CA LEU A 193 -1.85 -9.59 0.56
C LEU A 193 -2.96 -9.89 1.57
N CYS A 194 -4.15 -10.28 1.11
CA CYS A 194 -5.28 -10.65 1.94
C CYS A 194 -5.43 -12.16 2.02
N ASP A 195 -5.32 -12.75 3.23
CA ASP A 195 -5.40 -14.20 3.47
C ASP A 195 -4.49 -14.96 2.46
N ILE A 196 -3.19 -14.74 2.62
CA ILE A 196 -2.19 -15.08 1.60
C ILE A 196 -2.20 -16.58 1.30
N GLU A 197 -2.28 -17.45 2.32
CA GLU A 197 -2.26 -18.90 2.12
C GLU A 197 -3.46 -19.37 1.28
N GLN A 198 -4.67 -18.97 1.66
CA GLN A 198 -5.90 -19.27 0.95
C GLN A 198 -5.90 -18.65 -0.47
N SER A 199 -5.37 -17.43 -0.59
CA SER A 199 -5.26 -16.74 -1.87
C SER A 199 -4.26 -17.41 -2.81
N VAL A 200 -3.15 -17.94 -2.30
CA VAL A 200 -2.18 -18.75 -3.07
C VAL A 200 -2.83 -20.03 -3.59
N GLU A 201 -3.72 -20.66 -2.82
CA GLU A 201 -4.45 -21.86 -3.25
C GLU A 201 -5.50 -21.58 -4.33
N SER A 202 -6.17 -20.42 -4.28
CA SER A 202 -7.35 -20.12 -5.10
C SER A 202 -7.09 -19.23 -6.31
N ALA A 203 -6.07 -18.35 -6.29
CA ALA A 203 -5.75 -17.47 -7.40
C ALA A 203 -5.38 -18.27 -8.66
N SER A 204 -5.81 -17.80 -9.82
CA SER A 204 -5.49 -18.42 -11.12
C SER A 204 -4.53 -17.57 -11.96
N ASP A 205 -4.18 -16.37 -11.50
CA ASP A 205 -3.25 -15.46 -12.17
C ASP A 205 -2.53 -14.57 -11.13
N GLY A 206 -1.51 -13.86 -11.59
CA GLY A 206 -0.84 -12.81 -10.82
C GLY A 206 0.16 -13.27 -9.76
N PRO A 207 0.51 -12.39 -8.80
CA PRO A 207 1.63 -12.60 -7.89
C PRO A 207 1.52 -13.79 -6.94
N TYR A 208 0.32 -14.22 -6.59
CA TYR A 208 0.14 -15.40 -5.72
C TYR A 208 0.69 -16.69 -6.34
N LEU A 209 0.77 -16.75 -7.68
CA LEU A 209 1.38 -17.90 -8.37
C LEU A 209 2.88 -18.03 -8.11
N GLU A 210 3.56 -16.97 -7.71
CA GLU A 210 4.97 -17.00 -7.30
C GLU A 210 5.14 -17.88 -6.04
N ALA A 211 4.33 -17.65 -5.01
CA ALA A 211 4.34 -18.45 -3.80
C ALA A 211 3.89 -19.90 -4.07
N ARG A 212 2.90 -20.10 -4.93
CA ARG A 212 2.48 -21.46 -5.36
C ARG A 212 3.61 -22.21 -6.05
N THR A 213 4.32 -21.56 -6.97
CA THR A 213 5.46 -22.17 -7.69
C THR A 213 6.60 -22.50 -6.71
N TYR A 214 6.89 -21.62 -5.78
CA TYR A 214 7.87 -21.85 -4.72
C TYR A 214 7.48 -23.07 -3.86
N ALA A 215 6.24 -23.10 -3.34
CA ALA A 215 5.71 -24.18 -2.53
C ALA A 215 5.73 -25.54 -3.26
N ALA A 216 5.32 -25.56 -4.54
CA ALA A 216 5.36 -26.76 -5.37
C ALA A 216 6.78 -27.31 -5.57
N THR A 217 7.78 -26.44 -5.60
CA THR A 217 9.19 -26.81 -5.78
C THR A 217 9.84 -27.20 -4.44
N HIS A 218 9.58 -26.44 -3.37
CA HIS A 218 10.19 -26.58 -2.05
C HIS A 218 9.19 -27.17 -1.04
N ARG A 219 8.69 -28.38 -1.31
CA ARG A 219 7.59 -29.04 -0.57
C ARG A 219 7.81 -29.13 0.93
N GLU A 220 9.05 -29.30 1.36
CA GLU A 220 9.42 -29.41 2.79
C GLU A 220 9.51 -28.05 3.50
N ARG A 221 9.35 -26.95 2.76
CA ARG A 221 9.42 -25.58 3.26
C ARG A 221 8.09 -24.83 3.21
N VAL A 222 7.00 -25.52 2.90
CA VAL A 222 5.67 -24.91 2.74
C VAL A 222 5.23 -24.21 4.02
N ASP A 223 5.27 -24.90 5.15
CA ASP A 223 4.89 -24.33 6.44
C ASP A 223 5.76 -23.11 6.80
N ALA A 224 7.07 -23.22 6.59
CA ALA A 224 8.01 -22.12 6.85
C ALA A 224 7.76 -20.91 5.91
N LEU A 225 7.36 -21.15 4.66
CA LEU A 225 6.97 -20.10 3.73
C LEU A 225 5.76 -19.32 4.27
N PHE A 226 4.67 -20.03 4.60
CA PHE A 226 3.45 -19.35 5.06
C PHE A 226 3.60 -18.74 6.45
N ASP A 227 4.39 -19.33 7.35
CA ASP A 227 4.79 -18.71 8.61
C ASP A 227 5.53 -17.37 8.38
N THR A 228 6.34 -17.30 7.35
CA THR A 228 7.05 -16.07 6.97
C THR A 228 6.10 -15.05 6.35
N LEU A 229 5.28 -15.46 5.37
CA LEU A 229 4.32 -14.59 4.68
C LEU A 229 3.21 -14.09 5.60
N ALA A 230 2.88 -14.79 6.68
CA ALA A 230 1.90 -14.33 7.67
C ALA A 230 2.27 -12.97 8.29
N HIS A 231 3.56 -12.57 8.26
CA HIS A 231 4.00 -11.26 8.77
C HIS A 231 3.59 -10.09 7.88
N ILE A 232 3.30 -10.35 6.61
CA ILE A 232 2.84 -9.34 5.64
C ILE A 232 1.38 -9.53 5.22
N ASP A 233 0.73 -10.56 5.72
CA ASP A 233 -0.70 -10.79 5.48
C ASP A 233 -1.53 -9.74 6.21
N VAL A 234 -2.28 -8.94 5.46
CA VAL A 234 -3.04 -7.83 6.02
C VAL A 234 -4.16 -8.28 6.96
N VAL A 235 -4.66 -9.51 6.84
CA VAL A 235 -5.61 -10.10 7.80
C VAL A 235 -5.04 -10.11 9.22
N ASN A 236 -3.71 -10.24 9.36
CA ASN A 236 -3.01 -10.22 10.64
C ASN A 236 -2.65 -8.80 11.14
N LEU A 237 -2.74 -7.78 10.27
CA LEU A 237 -2.34 -6.41 10.59
C LEU A 237 -3.53 -5.49 10.85
N VAL A 238 -4.61 -5.61 10.08
CA VAL A 238 -5.79 -4.75 10.17
C VAL A 238 -6.65 -4.90 11.43
N PRO A 239 -6.57 -5.96 12.26
CA PRO A 239 -7.30 -6.02 13.52
C PRO A 239 -7.04 -4.82 14.46
N ARG A 240 -5.85 -4.22 14.37
CA ARG A 240 -5.47 -3.04 15.17
C ARG A 240 -5.85 -1.70 14.52
N SER A 241 -6.33 -1.70 13.28
CA SER A 241 -6.63 -0.45 12.58
C SER A 241 -7.80 0.28 13.22
N THR A 242 -7.57 1.55 13.55
CA THR A 242 -8.62 2.48 13.99
C THR A 242 -9.05 3.43 12.87
N THR A 243 -8.54 3.23 11.67
CA THR A 243 -8.68 4.12 10.52
C THR A 243 -9.95 3.76 9.73
N PRO A 244 -10.87 4.70 9.45
CA PRO A 244 -12.00 4.43 8.56
C PRO A 244 -11.55 3.95 7.18
N ALA A 245 -12.23 2.95 6.62
CA ALA A 245 -11.86 2.35 5.34
C ALA A 245 -12.96 2.43 4.29
N LEU A 246 -12.55 2.62 3.03
CA LEU A 246 -13.36 2.41 1.83
C LEU A 246 -12.68 1.34 0.99
N VAL A 247 -13.28 0.16 0.90
CA VAL A 247 -12.73 -1.00 0.19
C VAL A 247 -13.57 -1.31 -1.03
N SER A 248 -12.94 -1.59 -2.18
CA SER A 248 -13.66 -2.08 -3.35
C SER A 248 -13.03 -3.34 -3.93
N TYR A 249 -13.87 -4.21 -4.51
CA TYR A 249 -13.42 -5.40 -5.23
C TYR A 249 -14.42 -5.86 -6.29
N GLY A 250 -13.92 -6.58 -7.28
CA GLY A 250 -14.73 -7.24 -8.32
C GLY A 250 -14.97 -8.70 -7.96
N LEU A 251 -16.22 -9.20 -8.14
CA LEU A 251 -16.54 -10.59 -7.82
C LEU A 251 -15.93 -11.61 -8.80
N ALA A 252 -15.45 -11.15 -9.95
CA ALA A 252 -14.76 -11.95 -10.96
C ALA A 252 -13.22 -11.77 -10.92
N ASP A 253 -12.67 -11.24 -9.82
CA ASP A 253 -11.23 -11.05 -9.69
C ASP A 253 -10.50 -12.38 -9.52
N THR A 254 -9.58 -12.69 -10.45
CA THR A 254 -8.78 -13.91 -10.47
C THR A 254 -7.37 -13.72 -9.92
N LEU A 255 -6.95 -12.46 -9.71
CA LEU A 255 -5.64 -12.11 -9.19
C LEU A 255 -5.68 -11.94 -7.66
N CYS A 256 -6.69 -11.24 -7.16
CA CYS A 256 -6.93 -11.03 -5.73
C CYS A 256 -8.26 -11.68 -5.34
N PRO A 257 -8.25 -12.95 -4.92
CA PRO A 257 -9.47 -13.70 -4.65
C PRO A 257 -10.37 -13.02 -3.62
N VAL A 258 -11.65 -12.92 -3.93
CA VAL A 258 -12.66 -12.24 -3.10
C VAL A 258 -12.73 -12.79 -1.68
N ALA A 259 -12.49 -14.09 -1.50
CA ALA A 259 -12.50 -14.73 -0.18
C ALA A 259 -11.47 -14.08 0.76
N GLY A 260 -10.24 -13.87 0.28
CA GLY A 260 -9.20 -13.21 1.06
C GLY A 260 -9.55 -11.75 1.40
N VAL A 261 -10.15 -11.01 0.43
CA VAL A 261 -10.59 -9.63 0.69
C VAL A 261 -11.69 -9.58 1.75
N ARG A 262 -12.64 -10.51 1.71
CA ARG A 262 -13.70 -10.60 2.73
C ARG A 262 -13.14 -10.96 4.11
N ALA A 263 -12.20 -11.91 4.18
CA ALA A 263 -11.51 -12.23 5.44
C ALA A 263 -10.81 -11.01 6.04
N MET A 264 -10.19 -10.17 5.21
CA MET A 264 -9.59 -8.91 5.64
C MET A 264 -10.64 -7.92 6.16
N VAL A 265 -11.79 -7.77 5.48
CA VAL A 265 -12.89 -6.89 5.93
C VAL A 265 -13.44 -7.35 7.28
N ASP A 266 -13.64 -8.66 7.45
CA ASP A 266 -14.15 -9.26 8.68
C ASP A 266 -13.18 -9.08 9.87
N ALA A 267 -11.88 -9.08 9.60
CA ALA A 267 -10.83 -8.88 10.60
C ALA A 267 -10.60 -7.40 10.96
N TYR A 268 -11.06 -6.46 10.11
CA TYR A 268 -10.71 -5.05 10.24
C TYR A 268 -11.20 -4.42 11.55
N GLY A 269 -10.28 -3.86 12.34
CA GLY A 269 -10.61 -3.20 13.60
C GLY A 269 -11.04 -4.11 14.73
N SER A 270 -10.99 -5.44 14.57
CA SER A 270 -11.52 -6.41 15.54
C SER A 270 -10.85 -6.37 16.93
N ASP A 271 -9.60 -5.89 17.02
CA ASP A 271 -8.85 -5.76 18.28
C ASP A 271 -9.00 -4.38 18.94
N THR A 272 -9.76 -3.44 18.35
CA THR A 272 -9.83 -2.04 18.83
C THR A 272 -10.80 -1.85 19.99
N GLY A 273 -11.73 -2.77 20.19
CA GLY A 273 -12.78 -2.69 21.21
C GLY A 273 -13.92 -1.70 20.88
N HIS A 274 -13.91 -1.10 19.68
CA HIS A 274 -14.97 -0.24 19.17
C HIS A 274 -15.19 -0.48 17.68
N ASP A 275 -16.34 -0.08 17.16
CA ASP A 275 -16.67 -0.23 15.75
C ASP A 275 -15.86 0.73 14.89
N VAL A 276 -15.12 0.20 13.90
CA VAL A 276 -14.34 0.98 12.94
C VAL A 276 -15.10 0.97 11.62
N PRO A 277 -15.49 2.11 11.06
CA PRO A 277 -16.27 2.15 9.83
C PRO A 277 -15.51 1.57 8.63
N VAL A 278 -16.06 0.52 8.03
CA VAL A 278 -15.59 -0.06 6.77
C VAL A 278 -16.71 -0.02 5.74
N GLU A 279 -16.55 0.81 4.72
CA GLU A 279 -17.47 0.88 3.60
C GLU A 279 -16.98 -0.04 2.49
N VAL A 280 -17.82 -0.97 2.04
CA VAL A 280 -17.48 -1.96 1.00
C VAL A 280 -18.26 -1.69 -0.27
N VAL A 281 -17.56 -1.69 -1.41
CA VAL A 281 -18.15 -1.57 -2.75
C VAL A 281 -17.85 -2.82 -3.56
N GLU A 282 -18.85 -3.65 -3.78
CA GLU A 282 -18.75 -4.82 -4.63
C GLU A 282 -19.14 -4.53 -6.08
N TYR A 283 -18.28 -4.90 -7.02
CA TYR A 283 -18.53 -4.81 -8.45
C TYR A 283 -18.81 -6.22 -9.01
N ARG A 284 -20.10 -6.52 -9.21
CA ARG A 284 -20.59 -7.88 -9.46
C ARG A 284 -19.98 -8.55 -10.70
N PHE A 285 -19.71 -7.79 -11.76
CA PHE A 285 -19.28 -8.30 -13.05
C PHE A 285 -17.84 -7.91 -13.41
N ASN A 286 -17.16 -7.17 -12.53
CA ASN A 286 -15.80 -6.72 -12.73
C ASN A 286 -14.78 -7.68 -12.15
N GLY A 287 -13.58 -7.67 -12.72
CA GLY A 287 -12.42 -8.40 -12.24
C GLY A 287 -11.50 -7.48 -11.42
N HIS A 288 -10.22 -7.50 -11.77
CA HIS A 288 -9.15 -6.78 -11.06
C HIS A 288 -9.14 -5.25 -11.31
N ASP A 289 -10.09 -4.71 -12.04
CA ASP A 289 -10.25 -3.26 -12.23
C ASP A 289 -10.85 -2.54 -11.01
N GLY A 290 -11.62 -3.27 -10.17
CA GLY A 290 -12.18 -2.75 -8.93
C GLY A 290 -13.07 -1.52 -9.09
N GLY A 291 -13.64 -1.29 -10.30
CA GLY A 291 -14.56 -0.20 -10.59
C GLY A 291 -13.94 1.04 -11.24
N ASP A 292 -12.61 1.07 -11.47
CA ASP A 292 -11.89 2.11 -12.21
C ASP A 292 -12.33 3.57 -11.87
N ALA A 293 -12.70 4.34 -12.89
CA ALA A 293 -13.12 5.73 -12.75
C ALA A 293 -14.39 5.92 -11.87
N THR A 294 -15.30 4.95 -11.89
CA THR A 294 -16.50 4.97 -11.03
C THR A 294 -16.10 4.88 -9.55
N GLN A 295 -15.10 4.04 -9.23
CA GLN A 295 -14.60 3.94 -7.87
C GLN A 295 -13.80 5.18 -7.47
N LEU A 296 -13.02 5.76 -8.38
CA LEU A 296 -12.33 7.04 -8.13
C LEU A 296 -13.31 8.17 -7.77
N GLU A 297 -14.45 8.29 -8.48
CA GLU A 297 -15.48 9.27 -8.10
C GLU A 297 -16.02 9.04 -6.68
N LYS A 298 -16.24 7.78 -6.29
CA LYS A 298 -16.68 7.43 -4.91
C LYS A 298 -15.62 7.82 -3.89
N GLN A 299 -14.36 7.52 -4.16
CA GLN A 299 -13.23 7.90 -3.30
C GLN A 299 -13.14 9.43 -3.12
N LEU A 300 -13.29 10.20 -4.20
CA LEU A 300 -13.30 11.67 -4.13
C LEU A 300 -14.46 12.22 -3.29
N ARG A 301 -15.66 11.63 -3.40
CA ARG A 301 -16.82 12.01 -2.58
C ARG A 301 -16.57 11.66 -1.11
N TRP A 302 -16.11 10.46 -0.84
CA TRP A 302 -15.77 9.94 0.48
C TRP A 302 -14.73 10.81 1.20
N LEU A 303 -13.64 11.19 0.51
CA LEU A 303 -12.64 12.14 1.02
C LEU A 303 -13.22 13.50 1.35
N ARG A 304 -14.05 14.05 0.45
CA ARG A 304 -14.70 15.36 0.67
C ARG A 304 -15.62 15.35 1.87
N GLU A 305 -16.33 14.29 2.13
CA GLU A 305 -17.20 14.14 3.30
C GLU A 305 -16.40 14.15 4.60
N ARG A 306 -15.25 13.48 4.63
CA ARG A 306 -14.35 13.40 5.80
C ARG A 306 -13.51 14.65 6.04
N THR A 307 -13.41 15.52 5.05
CA THR A 307 -12.65 16.79 5.14
C THR A 307 -13.56 18.02 5.08
N ARG A 308 -14.85 17.85 5.26
CA ARG A 308 -15.77 18.99 5.49
C ARG A 308 -15.47 19.57 6.87
N ALA A 309 -15.04 20.87 6.89
CA ALA A 309 -14.89 21.65 8.10
C ALA A 309 -16.28 21.99 8.69
#